data_b2c0a90bb48f1232ea6beecc51b245b3
#
_entry.id   b2c0a90bb48f1232ea6beecc51b245b3
#
_cell.length_a   1.000
_cell.length_b   1.000
_cell.length_c   1.000
_cell.angle_alpha   90.00
_cell.angle_beta   90.00
_cell.angle_gamma   90.00
#
_symmetry.space_group_name_H-M   'P 1'
#
loop_
_entity.id
_entity.type
_entity.pdbx_description
1 polymer ?
#
loop_
_entity_poly.entity_id
_entity_poly.type
_entity_poly.pdbx_seq_one_letter_code
_entity_poly.pdbx_strand_id
1 'polypeptide(L)'
;MTQKYTLDEMIAMTNLRQPSFQIMIDHLKTIEEPLIIETGCIRPGDQPWSTYENSFKDDGMSTIIFDQLINDHNGEFHSVDLTPEHVEYAQSMISDKSQVHCDDSVHFLWDAKKNLEENDQYVDVLYLDSYDWVKGREPECMAHHIKELACIVSRIRSGGLVAVDDNYKENGRAVGKGVYVIEFMESIGAEMIHDGVQCVWRMP
;
A
#
# COMPACT_ATOMS: atom_id res chain seq x y z
N MET A 1 6.90 -14.96 -15.20
CA MET A 1 5.75 -15.90 -15.23
C MET A 1 4.66 -15.30 -16.07
N THR A 2 3.98 -16.08 -16.95
CA THR A 2 2.76 -15.59 -17.63
C THR A 2 1.67 -15.46 -16.56
N GLN A 3 1.26 -14.25 -16.24
CA GLN A 3 0.21 -14.01 -15.29
C GLN A 3 -1.10 -14.65 -15.76
N LYS A 4 -1.75 -15.36 -14.86
CA LYS A 4 -2.98 -16.12 -15.13
C LYS A 4 -4.22 -15.22 -15.22
N TYR A 5 -4.18 -14.02 -14.62
CA TYR A 5 -5.30 -13.09 -14.48
C TYR A 5 -4.95 -11.70 -14.97
N THR A 6 -5.93 -11.00 -15.52
CA THR A 6 -5.85 -9.57 -15.83
C THR A 6 -5.90 -8.73 -14.55
N LEU A 7 -5.48 -7.47 -14.62
CA LEU A 7 -5.55 -6.53 -13.50
C LEU A 7 -6.99 -6.40 -12.96
N ASP A 8 -7.98 -6.28 -13.84
CA ASP A 8 -9.39 -6.14 -13.43
C ASP A 8 -9.92 -7.43 -12.74
N GLU A 9 -9.49 -8.62 -13.20
CA GLU A 9 -9.83 -9.88 -12.53
C GLU A 9 -9.17 -9.98 -11.14
N MET A 10 -7.93 -9.54 -10.99
CA MET A 10 -7.25 -9.50 -9.70
C MET A 10 -7.98 -8.59 -8.71
N ILE A 11 -8.30 -7.36 -9.13
CA ILE A 11 -9.06 -6.41 -8.31
C ILE A 11 -10.42 -6.99 -7.90
N ALA A 12 -11.13 -7.64 -8.82
CA ALA A 12 -12.42 -8.27 -8.52
C ALA A 12 -12.32 -9.38 -7.46
N MET A 13 -11.17 -10.04 -7.33
CA MET A 13 -10.94 -11.08 -6.32
C MET A 13 -10.66 -10.53 -4.91
N THR A 14 -10.33 -9.25 -4.75
CA THR A 14 -9.93 -8.65 -3.45
C THR A 14 -11.07 -8.40 -2.47
N ASN A 15 -12.31 -8.78 -2.82
CA ASN A 15 -13.48 -8.75 -1.96
C ASN A 15 -13.74 -7.36 -1.33
N LEU A 16 -13.57 -7.21 -0.02
CA LEU A 16 -13.83 -5.95 0.71
C LEU A 16 -12.86 -4.82 0.31
N ARG A 17 -11.70 -5.14 -0.27
CA ARG A 17 -10.69 -4.20 -0.72
C ARG A 17 -10.89 -3.75 -2.17
N GLN A 18 -11.82 -4.41 -2.91
CA GLN A 18 -12.08 -4.09 -4.32
C GLN A 18 -12.36 -2.61 -4.59
N PRO A 19 -13.23 -1.90 -3.83
CA PRO A 19 -13.52 -0.51 -4.12
C PRO A 19 -12.31 0.42 -3.99
N SER A 20 -11.49 0.22 -2.97
CA SER A 20 -10.29 1.02 -2.73
C SER A 20 -9.19 0.76 -3.76
N PHE A 21 -8.94 -0.50 -4.14
CA PHE A 21 -8.03 -0.82 -5.24
C PHE A 21 -8.52 -0.21 -6.56
N GLN A 22 -9.82 -0.28 -6.86
CA GLN A 22 -10.36 0.32 -8.08
C GLN A 22 -10.08 1.83 -8.12
N ILE A 23 -10.30 2.55 -7.00
CA ILE A 23 -10.02 3.99 -6.88
C ILE A 23 -8.54 4.28 -7.12
N MET A 24 -7.62 3.53 -6.49
CA MET A 24 -6.18 3.74 -6.66
C MET A 24 -5.73 3.44 -8.09
N ILE A 25 -6.18 2.35 -8.67
CA ILE A 25 -5.82 1.95 -10.03
C ILE A 25 -6.38 2.91 -11.08
N ASP A 26 -7.62 3.36 -10.92
CA ASP A 26 -8.21 4.36 -11.83
C ASP A 26 -7.46 5.69 -11.75
N HIS A 27 -7.02 6.10 -10.57
CA HIS A 27 -6.16 7.27 -10.39
C HIS A 27 -4.81 7.08 -11.11
N LEU A 28 -4.11 5.98 -10.85
CA LEU A 28 -2.80 5.70 -11.42
C LEU A 28 -2.82 5.59 -12.95
N LYS A 29 -3.89 5.04 -13.54
CA LYS A 29 -4.09 4.99 -15.00
C LYS A 29 -4.19 6.36 -15.66
N THR A 30 -4.41 7.44 -14.90
CA THR A 30 -4.42 8.82 -15.43
C THR A 30 -3.03 9.46 -15.49
N ILE A 31 -2.02 8.82 -14.93
CA ILE A 31 -0.64 9.32 -14.81
C ILE A 31 0.24 8.53 -15.76
N GLU A 32 1.07 9.22 -16.55
CA GLU A 32 1.89 8.60 -17.61
C GLU A 32 2.99 7.70 -17.01
N GLU A 33 3.66 8.16 -15.97
CA GLU A 33 4.73 7.44 -15.25
C GLU A 33 4.47 7.52 -13.74
N PRO A 34 3.50 6.74 -13.20
CA PRO A 34 3.17 6.80 -11.79
C PRO A 34 4.29 6.22 -10.92
N LEU A 35 4.50 6.83 -9.75
CA LEU A 35 5.33 6.31 -8.68
C LEU A 35 4.47 5.81 -7.53
N ILE A 36 4.62 4.53 -7.23
CA ILE A 36 3.90 3.83 -6.16
C ILE A 36 4.89 3.37 -5.10
N ILE A 37 4.59 3.64 -3.83
CA ILE A 37 5.33 3.08 -2.70
C ILE A 37 4.36 2.32 -1.80
N GLU A 38 4.73 1.08 -1.46
CA GLU A 38 4.03 0.18 -0.55
C GLU A 38 4.90 -0.13 0.67
N THR A 39 4.33 -0.14 1.86
CA THR A 39 4.96 -0.70 3.06
C THR A 39 4.26 -1.98 3.48
N GLY A 40 5.05 -3.05 3.72
CA GLY A 40 4.56 -4.42 3.79
C GLY A 40 4.41 -5.02 2.39
N CYS A 41 5.00 -6.17 2.13
CA CYS A 41 4.85 -6.88 0.86
C CYS A 41 4.08 -8.19 1.04
N ILE A 42 3.70 -8.81 -0.09
CA ILE A 42 3.14 -10.17 -0.05
C ILE A 42 4.13 -11.13 0.60
N ARG A 43 3.59 -12.08 1.34
CA ARG A 43 4.35 -13.11 2.06
C ARG A 43 3.87 -14.52 1.67
N PRO A 44 4.68 -15.57 1.89
CA PRO A 44 4.21 -16.94 1.74
C PRO A 44 2.95 -17.13 2.60
N GLY A 45 1.89 -17.69 2.00
CA GLY A 45 0.65 -17.94 2.75
C GLY A 45 0.91 -18.83 3.95
N ASP A 46 0.49 -18.41 5.14
CA ASP A 46 0.65 -19.15 6.40
C ASP A 46 -0.13 -20.48 6.41
N GLN A 47 -1.00 -20.68 5.41
CA GLN A 47 -1.90 -21.82 5.35
C GLN A 47 -1.60 -22.70 4.13
N PRO A 48 -1.23 -23.97 4.32
CA PRO A 48 -0.93 -24.89 3.21
C PRO A 48 -2.13 -25.19 2.29
N TRP A 49 -3.33 -24.75 2.67
CA TRP A 49 -4.58 -24.85 1.89
C TRP A 49 -4.99 -23.52 1.23
N SER A 50 -4.24 -22.43 1.44
CA SER A 50 -4.50 -21.18 0.73
C SER A 50 -4.18 -21.39 -0.75
N THR A 51 -5.17 -21.18 -1.59
CA THR A 51 -4.95 -21.07 -3.03
C THR A 51 -4.54 -19.63 -3.37
N TYR A 52 -3.88 -19.44 -4.51
CA TYR A 52 -3.53 -18.12 -5.02
C TYR A 52 -4.75 -17.16 -5.05
N GLU A 53 -5.92 -17.68 -5.44
CA GLU A 53 -7.17 -16.93 -5.48
C GLU A 53 -7.69 -16.54 -4.08
N ASN A 54 -7.51 -17.40 -3.09
CA ASN A 54 -7.88 -17.09 -1.69
C ASN A 54 -7.00 -15.99 -1.10
N SER A 55 -5.72 -15.92 -1.47
CA SER A 55 -4.81 -14.86 -1.02
C SER A 55 -5.29 -13.47 -1.47
N PHE A 56 -5.83 -13.32 -2.70
CA PHE A 56 -6.46 -12.05 -3.11
C PHE A 56 -7.63 -11.66 -2.21
N LYS A 57 -8.46 -12.63 -1.84
CA LYS A 57 -9.64 -12.38 -1.01
C LYS A 57 -9.28 -12.02 0.44
N ASP A 58 -8.30 -12.70 0.99
CA ASP A 58 -7.98 -12.62 2.42
C ASP A 58 -6.91 -11.55 2.69
N ASP A 59 -5.85 -11.51 1.88
CA ASP A 59 -4.68 -10.63 2.07
C ASP A 59 -4.63 -9.42 1.10
N GLY A 60 -5.49 -9.39 0.07
CA GLY A 60 -5.58 -8.31 -0.92
C GLY A 60 -4.52 -8.38 -2.03
N MET A 61 -3.34 -8.94 -1.80
CA MET A 61 -2.25 -9.12 -2.77
C MET A 61 -1.83 -7.81 -3.47
N SER A 62 -1.78 -6.71 -2.74
CA SER A 62 -1.46 -5.36 -3.23
C SER A 62 -0.18 -5.30 -4.07
N THR A 63 0.89 -5.95 -3.61
CA THR A 63 2.19 -6.04 -4.31
C THR A 63 2.03 -6.56 -5.74
N ILE A 64 1.21 -7.61 -5.94
CA ILE A 64 0.95 -8.20 -7.28
C ILE A 64 0.08 -7.28 -8.13
N ILE A 65 -0.92 -6.62 -7.53
CA ILE A 65 -1.81 -5.69 -8.23
C ILE A 65 -1.03 -4.48 -8.74
N PHE A 66 -0.17 -3.90 -7.91
CA PHE A 66 0.66 -2.76 -8.31
C PHE A 66 1.73 -3.15 -9.35
N ASP A 67 2.39 -4.30 -9.18
CA ASP A 67 3.31 -4.81 -10.20
C ASP A 67 2.62 -5.03 -11.55
N GLN A 68 1.41 -5.60 -11.57
CA GLN A 68 0.66 -5.79 -12.81
C GLN A 68 0.33 -4.44 -13.47
N LEU A 69 -0.05 -3.43 -12.69
CA LEU A 69 -0.29 -2.10 -13.24
C LEU A 69 0.98 -1.56 -13.92
N ILE A 70 2.13 -1.62 -13.26
CA ILE A 70 3.40 -1.11 -13.80
C ILE A 70 3.87 -1.93 -15.01
N ASN A 71 3.52 -3.21 -15.10
CA ASN A 71 3.77 -4.02 -16.30
C ASN A 71 2.96 -3.55 -17.51
N ASP A 72 1.71 -3.16 -17.29
CA ASP A 72 0.79 -2.70 -18.34
C ASP A 72 1.00 -1.22 -18.69
N HIS A 73 1.62 -0.45 -17.80
CA HIS A 73 1.95 0.96 -17.95
C HIS A 73 3.44 1.20 -17.71
N ASN A 74 3.93 2.40 -18.03
CA ASN A 74 5.22 2.86 -17.53
C ASN A 74 5.07 3.30 -16.07
N GLY A 75 6.19 3.49 -15.37
CA GLY A 75 6.20 3.97 -13.99
C GLY A 75 7.11 3.14 -13.10
N GLU A 76 7.05 3.40 -11.81
CA GLU A 76 7.89 2.77 -10.80
C GLU A 76 7.04 2.26 -9.62
N PHE A 77 7.35 1.06 -9.15
CA PHE A 77 6.76 0.48 -7.95
C PHE A 77 7.84 -0.04 -7.01
N HIS A 78 7.81 0.46 -5.79
CA HIS A 78 8.68 0.04 -4.70
C HIS A 78 7.84 -0.47 -3.53
N SER A 79 8.14 -1.69 -3.09
CA SER A 79 7.61 -2.26 -1.85
C SER A 79 8.74 -2.43 -0.84
N VAL A 80 8.45 -2.38 0.47
CA VAL A 80 9.43 -2.60 1.53
C VAL A 80 8.87 -3.49 2.62
N ASP A 81 9.65 -4.48 3.04
CA ASP A 81 9.33 -5.34 4.18
C ASP A 81 10.60 -5.60 5.03
N LEU A 82 10.41 -5.74 6.34
CA LEU A 82 11.51 -5.99 7.27
C LEU A 82 12.05 -7.43 7.19
N THR A 83 11.24 -8.38 6.73
CA THR A 83 11.51 -9.81 6.78
C THR A 83 12.14 -10.31 5.48
N PRO A 84 13.41 -10.77 5.49
CA PRO A 84 14.10 -11.22 4.28
C PRO A 84 13.34 -12.27 3.48
N GLU A 85 12.70 -13.23 4.16
CA GLU A 85 11.94 -14.32 3.54
C GLU A 85 10.70 -13.79 2.78
N HIS A 86 10.05 -12.72 3.29
CA HIS A 86 8.95 -12.06 2.59
C HIS A 86 9.46 -11.35 1.34
N VAL A 87 10.57 -10.62 1.47
CA VAL A 87 11.21 -9.91 0.34
C VAL A 87 11.60 -10.87 -0.76
N GLU A 88 12.28 -11.98 -0.43
CA GLU A 88 12.68 -13.01 -1.41
C GLU A 88 11.45 -13.61 -2.11
N TYR A 89 10.39 -13.90 -1.34
CA TYR A 89 9.16 -14.42 -1.90
C TYR A 89 8.49 -13.39 -2.84
N ALA A 90 8.28 -12.17 -2.36
CA ALA A 90 7.66 -11.11 -3.15
C ALA A 90 8.45 -10.82 -4.44
N GLN A 91 9.79 -10.70 -4.36
CA GLN A 91 10.64 -10.49 -5.53
C GLN A 91 10.56 -11.65 -6.54
N SER A 92 10.31 -12.88 -6.08
CA SER A 92 10.12 -14.03 -6.97
C SER A 92 8.77 -14.01 -7.71
N MET A 93 7.80 -13.22 -7.23
CA MET A 93 6.43 -13.17 -7.73
C MET A 93 6.15 -11.99 -8.64
N ILE A 94 6.97 -10.94 -8.58
CA ILE A 94 6.83 -9.71 -9.37
C ILE A 94 7.77 -9.68 -10.57
N SER A 95 7.61 -8.69 -11.41
CA SER A 95 8.43 -8.45 -12.61
C SER A 95 9.73 -7.71 -12.27
N ASP A 96 10.64 -7.66 -13.25
CA ASP A 96 11.89 -6.90 -13.15
C ASP A 96 11.67 -5.36 -13.17
N LYS A 97 10.45 -4.88 -13.43
CA LYS A 97 10.10 -3.46 -13.41
C LYS A 97 9.82 -2.94 -11.99
N SER A 98 9.52 -3.83 -11.07
CA SER A 98 9.17 -3.53 -9.69
C SER A 98 10.28 -3.97 -8.74
N GLN A 99 10.40 -3.32 -7.58
CA GLN A 99 11.45 -3.59 -6.61
C GLN A 99 10.87 -3.84 -5.22
N VAL A 100 11.37 -4.86 -4.53
CA VAL A 100 11.08 -5.09 -3.11
C VAL A 100 12.37 -4.89 -2.31
N HIS A 101 12.30 -4.08 -1.27
CA HIS A 101 13.42 -3.70 -0.42
C HIS A 101 13.34 -4.40 0.93
N CYS A 102 14.48 -4.90 1.43
CA CYS A 102 14.57 -5.48 2.77
C CYS A 102 15.07 -4.42 3.74
N ASP A 103 14.16 -3.70 4.42
CA ASP A 103 14.50 -2.62 5.35
C ASP A 103 13.35 -2.36 6.33
N ASP A 104 13.63 -1.59 7.39
CA ASP A 104 12.58 -0.96 8.20
C ASP A 104 11.84 0.08 7.35
N SER A 105 10.52 0.02 7.29
CA SER A 105 9.71 0.86 6.41
C SER A 105 9.85 2.36 6.73
N VAL A 106 10.00 2.75 7.99
CA VAL A 106 10.22 4.14 8.40
C VAL A 106 11.58 4.64 7.92
N HIS A 107 12.62 3.79 8.03
CA HIS A 107 13.95 4.11 7.53
C HIS A 107 13.95 4.22 5.99
N PHE A 108 13.38 3.25 5.32
CA PHE A 108 13.24 3.26 3.86
C PHE A 108 12.51 4.52 3.34
N LEU A 109 11.36 4.88 3.93
CA LEU A 109 10.59 6.06 3.52
C LEU A 109 11.35 7.36 3.78
N TRP A 110 12.13 7.43 4.85
CA TRP A 110 12.99 8.59 5.14
C TRP A 110 14.08 8.77 4.08
N ASP A 111 14.72 7.69 3.64
CA ASP A 111 15.75 7.75 2.61
C ASP A 111 15.15 7.93 1.21
N ALA A 112 14.00 7.30 0.92
CA ALA A 112 13.23 7.54 -0.30
C ALA A 112 12.85 9.03 -0.44
N LYS A 113 12.38 9.66 0.65
CA LYS A 113 12.09 11.11 0.65
C LYS A 113 13.27 11.94 0.17
N LYS A 114 14.49 11.68 0.68
CA LYS A 114 15.69 12.43 0.27
C LYS A 114 15.97 12.27 -1.22
N ASN A 115 15.88 11.04 -1.72
CA ASN A 115 16.05 10.76 -3.14
C ASN A 115 15.02 11.50 -4.01
N LEU A 116 13.75 11.47 -3.60
CA LEU A 116 12.67 12.19 -4.29
C LEU A 116 12.88 13.72 -4.25
N GLU A 117 13.45 14.25 -3.16
CA GLU A 117 13.79 15.67 -3.05
C GLU A 117 14.90 16.06 -4.02
N GLU A 118 15.95 15.25 -4.14
CA GLU A 118 17.08 15.48 -5.04
C GLU A 118 16.69 15.43 -6.52
N ASN A 119 15.70 14.59 -6.87
CA ASN A 119 15.25 14.37 -8.25
C ASN A 119 13.96 15.13 -8.61
N ASP A 120 13.41 15.94 -7.69
CA ASP A 120 12.11 16.63 -7.83
C ASP A 120 10.95 15.71 -8.20
N GLN A 121 10.95 14.51 -7.63
CA GLN A 121 9.93 13.48 -7.83
C GLN A 121 8.90 13.47 -6.70
N TYR A 122 7.71 12.94 -6.98
CA TYR A 122 6.60 12.83 -6.05
C TYR A 122 5.94 11.46 -6.16
N VAL A 123 5.51 10.93 -5.01
CA VAL A 123 4.72 9.70 -4.93
C VAL A 123 3.28 9.99 -5.35
N ASP A 124 2.73 9.19 -6.21
CA ASP A 124 1.35 9.27 -6.69
C ASP A 124 0.38 8.45 -5.84
N VAL A 125 0.83 7.26 -5.37
CA VAL A 125 0.12 6.44 -4.38
C VAL A 125 1.08 5.94 -3.32
N LEU A 126 0.79 6.24 -2.05
CA LEU A 126 1.41 5.63 -0.88
C LEU A 126 0.43 4.64 -0.26
N TYR A 127 0.80 3.36 -0.22
CA TYR A 127 0.02 2.29 0.38
C TYR A 127 0.69 1.77 1.64
N LEU A 128 0.03 1.92 2.80
CA LEU A 128 0.56 1.58 4.12
C LEU A 128 -0.10 0.31 4.63
N ASP A 129 0.65 -0.79 4.66
CA ASP A 129 0.18 -2.11 5.11
C ASP A 129 1.24 -2.90 5.88
N SER A 130 2.29 -2.23 6.37
CA SER A 130 3.27 -2.85 7.26
C SER A 130 2.66 -3.20 8.63
N TYR A 131 3.43 -3.69 9.54
CA TYR A 131 3.13 -3.92 10.95
C TYR A 131 1.72 -4.51 11.22
N ASP A 132 1.64 -5.82 11.41
CA ASP A 132 0.37 -6.53 11.61
C ASP A 132 -0.49 -5.96 12.76
N TRP A 133 -1.81 -5.91 12.55
CA TRP A 133 -2.78 -5.59 13.58
C TRP A 133 -2.93 -6.75 14.55
N VAL A 134 -2.25 -6.68 15.70
CA VAL A 134 -2.21 -7.74 16.72
C VAL A 134 -2.82 -7.24 18.03
N LYS A 135 -3.72 -8.05 18.61
CA LYS A 135 -4.35 -7.75 19.89
C LYS A 135 -3.31 -7.54 20.99
N GLY A 136 -3.42 -6.41 21.70
CA GLY A 136 -2.50 -5.98 22.75
C GLY A 136 -1.30 -5.17 22.26
N ARG A 137 -1.17 -4.97 20.93
CA ARG A 137 -0.14 -4.12 20.30
C ARG A 137 -0.73 -3.06 19.37
N GLU A 138 -2.00 -2.77 19.54
CA GLU A 138 -2.73 -1.80 18.72
C GLU A 138 -2.08 -0.40 18.72
N PRO A 139 -1.66 0.17 19.88
CA PRO A 139 -1.03 1.49 19.90
C PRO A 139 0.30 1.54 19.13
N GLU A 140 1.11 0.47 19.19
CA GLU A 140 2.37 0.38 18.45
C GLU A 140 2.11 0.35 16.95
N CYS A 141 1.12 -0.43 16.51
CA CYS A 141 0.72 -0.53 15.12
C CYS A 141 0.23 0.82 14.57
N MET A 142 -0.71 1.48 15.27
CA MET A 142 -1.20 2.82 14.89
C MET A 142 -0.07 3.86 14.85
N ALA A 143 0.85 3.82 15.83
CA ALA A 143 1.98 4.73 15.90
C ALA A 143 3.00 4.46 14.77
N HIS A 144 3.12 3.22 14.31
CA HIS A 144 4.02 2.88 13.21
C HIS A 144 3.53 3.51 11.91
N HIS A 145 2.26 3.35 11.55
CA HIS A 145 1.70 3.88 10.30
C HIS A 145 1.72 5.41 10.22
N ILE A 146 1.49 6.12 11.35
CA ILE A 146 1.65 7.57 11.33
C ILE A 146 3.13 8.02 11.21
N LYS A 147 4.09 7.24 11.72
CA LYS A 147 5.52 7.51 11.51
C LYS A 147 5.90 7.33 10.05
N GLU A 148 5.45 6.25 9.41
CA GLU A 148 5.65 6.02 7.99
C GLU A 148 5.17 7.22 7.16
N LEU A 149 3.91 7.62 7.35
CA LEU A 149 3.35 8.78 6.66
C LEU A 149 4.16 10.05 6.92
N ALA A 150 4.51 10.33 8.16
CA ALA A 150 5.27 11.53 8.53
C ALA A 150 6.65 11.62 7.86
N CYS A 151 7.28 10.48 7.56
CA CYS A 151 8.56 10.45 6.86
C CYS A 151 8.48 10.99 5.43
N ILE A 152 7.36 10.78 4.72
CA ILE A 152 7.29 10.98 3.27
C ILE A 152 6.17 11.93 2.81
N VAL A 153 5.27 12.35 3.72
CA VAL A 153 4.06 13.10 3.36
C VAL A 153 4.32 14.34 2.51
N SER A 154 5.46 15.03 2.73
CA SER A 154 5.86 16.21 1.94
C SER A 154 6.25 15.88 0.50
N ARG A 155 6.39 14.62 0.15
CA ARG A 155 6.72 14.12 -1.19
C ARG A 155 5.58 13.32 -1.81
N ILE A 156 4.38 13.36 -1.25
CA ILE A 156 3.18 12.88 -1.93
C ILE A 156 2.66 14.02 -2.81
N ARG A 157 2.33 13.70 -4.05
CA ARG A 157 1.82 14.67 -5.03
C ARG A 157 0.52 15.31 -4.54
N SER A 158 0.31 16.61 -4.81
CA SER A 158 -1.03 17.23 -4.68
C SER A 158 -2.02 16.45 -5.56
N GLY A 159 -3.16 16.04 -5.00
CA GLY A 159 -4.11 15.13 -5.65
C GLY A 159 -3.70 13.65 -5.65
N GLY A 160 -2.48 13.29 -5.22
CA GLY A 160 -2.03 11.92 -5.01
C GLY A 160 -2.80 11.23 -3.88
N LEU A 161 -2.69 9.91 -3.78
CA LEU A 161 -3.47 9.13 -2.82
C LEU A 161 -2.61 8.52 -1.72
N VAL A 162 -3.18 8.50 -0.52
CA VAL A 162 -2.67 7.72 0.62
C VAL A 162 -3.71 6.67 0.97
N ALA A 163 -3.29 5.43 1.09
CA ALA A 163 -4.15 4.34 1.54
C ALA A 163 -3.55 3.65 2.77
N VAL A 164 -4.40 3.24 3.71
CA VAL A 164 -4.01 2.43 4.88
C VAL A 164 -4.92 1.22 4.95
N ASP A 165 -4.35 0.02 5.07
CA ASP A 165 -5.12 -1.23 5.19
C ASP A 165 -5.56 -1.52 6.63
N ASP A 166 -6.35 -2.57 6.83
CA ASP A 166 -6.83 -3.10 8.11
C ASP A 166 -7.52 -2.07 9.01
N ASN A 167 -8.51 -1.35 8.47
CA ASN A 167 -9.36 -0.45 9.22
C ASN A 167 -10.75 -1.03 9.40
N TYR A 168 -11.33 -0.77 10.59
CA TYR A 168 -12.65 -1.27 10.98
C TYR A 168 -13.44 -0.18 11.69
N LYS A 169 -14.73 -0.42 11.91
CA LYS A 169 -15.55 0.40 12.79
C LYS A 169 -16.14 -0.45 13.90
N GLU A 170 -15.85 -0.08 15.14
CA GLU A 170 -16.46 -0.65 16.33
C GLU A 170 -17.27 0.42 17.05
N ASN A 171 -18.59 0.19 17.22
CA ASN A 171 -19.50 1.15 17.86
C ASN A 171 -19.41 2.57 17.26
N GLY A 172 -19.23 2.67 15.94
CA GLY A 172 -19.12 3.94 15.22
C GLY A 172 -17.76 4.64 15.33
N ARG A 173 -16.78 4.02 15.98
CA ARG A 173 -15.41 4.55 16.10
C ARG A 173 -14.47 3.82 15.15
N ALA A 174 -13.53 4.56 14.57
CA ALA A 174 -12.46 3.97 13.79
C ALA A 174 -11.56 3.11 14.70
N VAL A 175 -11.23 1.92 14.21
CA VAL A 175 -10.29 0.96 14.81
C VAL A 175 -9.43 0.42 13.69
N GLY A 176 -8.16 0.16 13.94
CA GLY A 176 -7.24 -0.41 12.94
C GLY A 176 -5.97 0.41 12.78
N LYS A 177 -5.21 0.06 11.78
CA LYS A 177 -3.88 0.63 11.50
C LYS A 177 -3.94 2.15 11.30
N GLY A 178 -5.00 2.66 10.65
CA GLY A 178 -5.12 4.05 10.21
C GLY A 178 -5.61 5.05 11.25
N VAL A 179 -5.90 4.69 12.50
CA VAL A 179 -6.56 5.60 13.47
C VAL A 179 -5.82 6.93 13.64
N TYR A 180 -4.49 6.91 13.81
CA TYR A 180 -3.71 8.15 13.94
C TYR A 180 -3.47 8.84 12.58
N VAL A 181 -3.50 8.08 11.50
CA VAL A 181 -3.43 8.62 10.13
C VAL A 181 -4.69 9.42 9.82
N ILE A 182 -5.89 8.96 10.21
CA ILE A 182 -7.16 9.66 10.03
C ILE A 182 -7.07 11.07 10.63
N GLU A 183 -6.70 11.17 11.90
CA GLU A 183 -6.60 12.46 12.59
C GLU A 183 -5.61 13.42 11.91
N PHE A 184 -4.47 12.90 11.49
CA PHE A 184 -3.46 13.69 10.79
C PHE A 184 -3.96 14.16 9.42
N MET A 185 -4.54 13.27 8.60
CA MET A 185 -5.04 13.59 7.26
C MET A 185 -6.16 14.64 7.31
N GLU A 186 -7.06 14.55 8.27
CA GLU A 186 -8.07 15.57 8.53
C GLU A 186 -7.43 16.93 8.87
N SER A 187 -6.38 16.93 9.69
CA SER A 187 -5.70 18.17 10.12
C SER A 187 -5.01 18.93 8.98
N ILE A 188 -4.57 18.25 7.94
CA ILE A 188 -3.93 18.84 6.75
C ILE A 188 -4.91 19.13 5.61
N GLY A 189 -6.21 18.82 5.80
CA GLY A 189 -7.26 19.08 4.81
C GLY A 189 -7.31 18.04 3.68
N ALA A 190 -6.75 16.84 3.88
CA ALA A 190 -6.88 15.76 2.91
C ALA A 190 -8.33 15.24 2.87
N GLU A 191 -8.82 14.94 1.67
CA GLU A 191 -10.17 14.44 1.46
C GLU A 191 -10.20 12.91 1.61
N MET A 192 -10.96 12.37 2.58
CA MET A 192 -11.22 10.93 2.64
C MET A 192 -12.19 10.55 1.52
N ILE A 193 -11.70 9.85 0.51
CA ILE A 193 -12.48 9.44 -0.68
C ILE A 193 -13.00 8.00 -0.58
N HIS A 194 -12.48 7.21 0.35
CA HIS A 194 -12.99 5.87 0.68
C HIS A 194 -12.79 5.57 2.16
N ASP A 195 -13.81 4.99 2.80
CA ASP A 195 -13.85 4.63 4.22
C ASP A 195 -14.34 3.18 4.34
N GLY A 196 -13.41 2.23 4.31
CA GLY A 196 -13.65 0.79 4.33
C GLY A 196 -12.58 0.03 5.11
N VAL A 197 -12.37 -1.23 4.78
CA VAL A 197 -11.23 -2.02 5.29
C VAL A 197 -9.91 -1.33 4.94
N GLN A 198 -9.87 -0.71 3.76
CA GLN A 198 -8.83 0.25 3.40
C GLN A 198 -9.44 1.65 3.44
N CYS A 199 -8.80 2.56 4.17
CA CYS A 199 -9.14 3.98 4.10
C CYS A 199 -8.26 4.64 3.05
N VAL A 200 -8.85 5.47 2.16
CA VAL A 200 -8.11 6.17 1.10
C VAL A 200 -8.37 7.67 1.17
N TRP A 201 -7.31 8.45 1.15
CA TRP A 201 -7.36 9.91 1.12
C TRP A 201 -6.74 10.45 -0.16
N ARG A 202 -7.27 11.58 -0.62
CA ARG A 202 -6.65 12.43 -1.64
C ARG A 202 -5.95 13.59 -0.96
N MET A 203 -4.68 13.79 -1.30
CA MET A 203 -3.87 14.91 -0.82
C MET A 203 -4.38 16.25 -1.35
N PRO A 204 -4.29 17.33 -0.53
CA PRO A 204 -4.71 18.68 -0.92
C PRO A 204 -3.87 19.27 -2.05
#